data_1b4beb2556a48eb2510b65ed9de76ac9
#
_entry.id   1b4beb2556a48eb2510b65ed9de76ac9
#
_cell.length_a   1.000
_cell.length_b   1.000
_cell.length_c   1.000
_cell.angle_alpha   90.00
_cell.angle_beta   90.00
_cell.angle_gamma   90.00
#
_symmetry.space_group_name_H-M   'P 1'
#
loop_
_entity.id
_entity.type
_entity.pdbx_description
1 polymer ?
#
loop_
_entity_poly.entity_id
_entity_poly.type
_entity_poly.pdbx_seq_one_letter_code
_entity_poly.pdbx_strand_id
1 'polypeptide(L)'
;MIKILTYILPLLLLSQVSRITNFNKEQKAVRGRKDLRAIYTAEIGVKEKSGKNDGVRVEEYLAYAGLKRGSPWCASFVCWALGKAGIPNPRSGYSPSLFPKSKQIWIRGSPFPKKLLIGDVFGLYFPEKGRIAHVGFVDRIQSNMLISVEGNTNEAGSREGDGVFRKRRLLSSIYCISRWQ
;
A
#
# COMPACT_ATOMS: atom_id res chain seq x y z
N MET A 1 28.33 -19.08 47.78
CA MET A 1 27.70 -19.41 46.47
C MET A 1 26.28 -18.86 46.32
N ILE A 2 25.98 -17.57 46.56
CA ILE A 2 24.59 -17.02 46.52
C ILE A 2 24.49 -15.71 45.67
N LYS A 3 25.53 -15.31 44.93
CA LYS A 3 25.50 -14.06 44.14
C LYS A 3 25.14 -14.20 42.67
N ILE A 4 24.90 -15.38 42.13
CA ILE A 4 24.63 -15.60 40.68
C ILE A 4 23.10 -15.53 40.36
N LEU A 5 22.25 -15.81 41.37
CA LEU A 5 20.79 -15.89 41.13
C LEU A 5 20.08 -14.56 40.96
N THR A 6 20.67 -13.44 41.44
CA THR A 6 20.07 -12.10 41.43
C THR A 6 20.09 -11.40 40.08
N TYR A 7 20.95 -11.83 39.15
CA TYR A 7 21.04 -11.21 37.81
C TYR A 7 20.27 -11.93 36.70
N ILE A 8 19.84 -13.17 36.92
CA ILE A 8 19.13 -13.98 35.92
C ILE A 8 17.64 -13.61 35.87
N LEU A 9 17.03 -13.28 37.00
CA LEU A 9 15.60 -12.94 37.07
C LEU A 9 15.23 -11.67 36.32
N PRO A 10 15.97 -10.54 36.42
CA PRO A 10 15.67 -9.34 35.63
C PRO A 10 15.90 -9.50 34.12
N LEU A 11 16.88 -10.32 33.70
CA LEU A 11 17.10 -10.62 32.28
C LEU A 11 15.94 -11.43 31.67
N LEU A 12 15.38 -12.38 32.40
CA LEU A 12 14.23 -13.17 31.98
C LEU A 12 12.96 -12.29 31.86
N LEU A 13 12.74 -11.39 32.81
CA LEU A 13 11.63 -10.43 32.77
C LEU A 13 11.75 -9.46 31.59
N LEU A 14 12.92 -8.93 31.30
CA LEU A 14 13.18 -8.07 30.16
C LEU A 14 12.94 -8.80 28.83
N SER A 15 13.33 -10.07 28.73
CA SER A 15 13.08 -10.88 27.53
C SER A 15 11.59 -11.17 27.32
N GLN A 16 10.83 -11.39 28.38
CA GLN A 16 9.39 -11.61 28.29
C GLN A 16 8.63 -10.32 27.92
N VAL A 17 8.99 -9.20 28.49
CA VAL A 17 8.41 -7.89 28.14
C VAL A 17 8.68 -7.58 26.65
N SER A 18 9.89 -7.81 26.18
CA SER A 18 10.24 -7.62 24.77
C SER A 18 9.45 -8.53 23.82
N ARG A 19 9.19 -9.78 24.19
CA ARG A 19 8.36 -10.72 23.42
C ARG A 19 6.91 -10.29 23.36
N ILE A 20 6.34 -9.83 24.49
CA ILE A 20 4.94 -9.34 24.58
C ILE A 20 4.77 -8.08 23.74
N THR A 21 5.70 -7.13 23.80
CA THR A 21 5.64 -5.91 23.00
C THR A 21 5.73 -6.18 21.51
N ASN A 22 6.59 -7.11 21.10
CA ASN A 22 6.72 -7.54 19.69
C ASN A 22 5.46 -8.26 19.22
N PHE A 23 4.89 -9.15 20.01
CA PHE A 23 3.62 -9.84 19.70
C PHE A 23 2.47 -8.86 19.52
N ASN A 24 2.32 -7.90 20.44
CA ASN A 24 1.28 -6.88 20.36
C ASN A 24 1.45 -5.98 19.12
N LYS A 25 2.68 -5.62 18.75
CA LYS A 25 2.99 -4.87 17.55
C LYS A 25 2.64 -5.65 16.28
N GLU A 26 2.93 -6.94 16.26
CA GLU A 26 2.59 -7.82 15.14
C GLU A 26 1.08 -8.02 15.00
N GLN A 27 0.35 -8.23 16.11
CA GLN A 27 -1.12 -8.32 16.12
C GLN A 27 -1.77 -7.01 15.64
N LYS A 28 -1.28 -5.87 16.08
CA LYS A 28 -1.76 -4.56 15.61
C LYS A 28 -1.51 -4.36 14.12
N ALA A 29 -0.34 -4.76 13.61
CA ALA A 29 -0.01 -4.70 12.19
C ALA A 29 -0.87 -5.64 11.34
N VAL A 30 -1.17 -6.85 11.84
CA VAL A 30 -2.07 -7.81 11.16
C VAL A 30 -3.50 -7.28 11.10
N ARG A 31 -4.00 -6.69 12.21
CA ARG A 31 -5.32 -6.08 12.26
C ARG A 31 -5.42 -4.88 11.31
N GLY A 32 -4.45 -3.98 11.32
CA GLY A 32 -4.41 -2.82 10.43
C GLY A 32 -4.43 -3.23 8.95
N ARG A 33 -3.72 -4.32 8.59
CA ARG A 33 -3.75 -4.84 7.21
C ARG A 33 -5.12 -5.41 6.82
N LYS A 34 -5.83 -6.06 7.73
CA LYS A 34 -7.20 -6.54 7.47
C LYS A 34 -8.16 -5.38 7.23
N ASP A 35 -8.11 -4.37 8.08
CA ASP A 35 -8.96 -3.19 7.98
C ASP A 35 -8.66 -2.42 6.68
N LEU A 36 -7.39 -2.23 6.32
CA LEU A 36 -6.99 -1.61 5.05
C LEU A 36 -7.50 -2.41 3.85
N ARG A 37 -7.38 -3.74 3.89
CA ARG A 37 -7.89 -4.59 2.81
C ARG A 37 -9.39 -4.42 2.63
N ALA A 38 -10.15 -4.46 3.70
CA ALA A 38 -11.60 -4.25 3.65
C ALA A 38 -11.95 -2.90 3.02
N ILE A 39 -11.22 -1.83 3.39
CA ILE A 39 -11.42 -0.48 2.86
C ILE A 39 -11.21 -0.45 1.34
N TYR A 40 -10.03 -0.84 0.84
CA TYR A 40 -9.76 -0.70 -0.59
C TYR A 40 -10.53 -1.70 -1.46
N THR A 41 -10.90 -2.87 -0.94
CA THR A 41 -11.70 -3.84 -1.71
C THR A 41 -13.17 -3.46 -1.79
N ALA A 42 -13.70 -2.75 -0.81
CA ALA A 42 -15.05 -2.20 -0.84
C ALA A 42 -15.26 -1.16 -1.95
N GLU A 43 -14.17 -0.57 -2.44
CA GLU A 43 -14.21 0.41 -3.53
C GLU A 43 -14.21 -0.21 -4.94
N ILE A 44 -14.02 -1.54 -5.06
CA ILE A 44 -14.03 -2.21 -6.37
C ILE A 44 -15.40 -2.01 -7.01
N GLY A 45 -15.39 -1.52 -8.25
CA GLY A 45 -16.59 -1.18 -9.01
C GLY A 45 -16.98 0.30 -8.96
N VAL A 46 -16.32 1.11 -8.11
CA VAL A 46 -16.45 2.57 -8.21
C VAL A 46 -15.99 3.02 -9.59
N LYS A 47 -16.79 3.87 -10.25
CA LYS A 47 -16.50 4.42 -11.57
C LYS A 47 -16.58 5.94 -11.58
N GLU A 48 -15.87 6.53 -12.51
CA GLU A 48 -16.03 7.93 -12.85
C GLU A 48 -17.43 8.19 -13.42
N LYS A 49 -17.93 9.40 -13.20
CA LYS A 49 -19.25 9.79 -13.71
C LYS A 49 -19.26 9.97 -15.23
N SER A 50 -18.21 10.57 -15.78
CA SER A 50 -18.13 10.92 -17.20
C SER A 50 -16.84 10.50 -17.90
N GLY A 51 -15.97 9.73 -17.24
CA GLY A 51 -14.66 9.36 -17.78
C GLY A 51 -13.65 10.51 -17.78
N LYS A 52 -13.86 11.55 -16.96
CA LYS A 52 -13.01 12.75 -16.86
C LYS A 52 -12.44 12.97 -15.47
N ASN A 53 -12.07 11.88 -14.78
CA ASN A 53 -11.58 11.89 -13.40
C ASN A 53 -12.57 12.62 -12.46
N ASP A 54 -13.84 12.22 -12.49
CA ASP A 54 -14.95 12.89 -11.82
C ASP A 54 -15.93 11.90 -11.19
N GLY A 55 -16.88 12.46 -10.43
CA GLY A 55 -17.89 11.71 -9.70
C GLY A 55 -17.64 11.75 -8.19
N VAL A 56 -18.72 11.71 -7.41
CA VAL A 56 -18.72 11.96 -5.96
C VAL A 56 -17.61 11.19 -5.26
N ARG A 57 -17.49 9.88 -5.52
CA ARG A 57 -16.50 9.04 -4.82
C ARG A 57 -15.07 9.31 -5.29
N VAL A 58 -14.86 9.53 -6.58
CA VAL A 58 -13.53 9.88 -7.12
C VAL A 58 -13.08 11.24 -6.59
N GLU A 59 -13.99 12.20 -6.47
CA GLU A 59 -13.71 13.53 -5.92
C GLU A 59 -13.37 13.47 -4.42
N GLU A 60 -13.89 12.50 -3.65
CA GLU A 60 -13.45 12.25 -2.26
C GLU A 60 -11.99 11.81 -2.20
N TYR A 61 -11.54 10.92 -3.11
CA TYR A 61 -10.14 10.52 -3.17
C TYR A 61 -9.24 11.70 -3.52
N LEU A 62 -9.65 12.48 -4.50
CA LEU A 62 -8.93 13.67 -4.94
C LEU A 62 -8.84 14.73 -3.82
N ALA A 63 -9.96 15.03 -3.16
CA ALA A 63 -10.01 15.98 -2.06
C ALA A 63 -9.11 15.56 -0.89
N TYR A 64 -9.04 14.25 -0.58
CA TYR A 64 -8.13 13.74 0.45
C TYR A 64 -6.66 14.07 0.15
N ALA A 65 -6.26 14.05 -1.12
CA ALA A 65 -4.93 14.40 -1.58
C ALA A 65 -4.74 15.89 -1.91
N GLY A 66 -5.74 16.74 -1.63
CA GLY A 66 -5.72 18.17 -1.94
C GLY A 66 -5.80 18.49 -3.43
N LEU A 67 -6.37 17.58 -4.24
CA LEU A 67 -6.49 17.75 -5.68
C LEU A 67 -7.92 18.11 -6.08
N LYS A 68 -8.03 18.75 -7.25
CA LYS A 68 -9.32 19.09 -7.86
C LYS A 68 -9.80 17.97 -8.79
N ARG A 69 -11.11 17.95 -9.04
CA ARG A 69 -11.76 17.19 -10.12
C ARG A 69 -10.96 17.31 -11.42
N GLY A 70 -10.89 16.21 -12.17
CA GLY A 70 -10.15 16.13 -13.44
C GLY A 70 -8.69 15.71 -13.30
N SER A 71 -8.16 15.60 -12.08
CA SER A 71 -6.80 15.13 -11.84
C SER A 71 -6.70 13.60 -11.87
N PRO A 72 -5.59 12.99 -12.34
CA PRO A 72 -5.35 11.57 -12.18
C PRO A 72 -5.36 11.17 -10.70
N TRP A 73 -6.01 10.05 -10.35
CA TRP A 73 -6.34 9.77 -8.96
C TRP A 73 -5.86 8.41 -8.42
N CYS A 74 -5.01 7.66 -9.14
CA CYS A 74 -4.49 6.38 -8.63
C CYS A 74 -3.76 6.52 -7.27
N ALA A 75 -2.89 7.54 -7.13
CA ALA A 75 -2.19 7.79 -5.88
C ALA A 75 -3.12 8.39 -4.80
N SER A 76 -4.08 9.22 -5.19
CA SER A 76 -5.10 9.76 -4.29
C SER A 76 -5.95 8.65 -3.67
N PHE A 77 -6.37 7.66 -4.47
CA PHE A 77 -7.09 6.47 -3.99
C PHE A 77 -6.28 5.70 -2.94
N VAL A 78 -4.99 5.43 -3.22
CA VAL A 78 -4.11 4.73 -2.29
C VAL A 78 -3.95 5.52 -0.99
N CYS A 79 -3.67 6.82 -1.07
CA CYS A 79 -3.54 7.69 0.10
C CYS A 79 -4.85 7.75 0.90
N TRP A 80 -5.99 7.88 0.24
CA TRP A 80 -7.31 7.88 0.88
C TRP A 80 -7.56 6.59 1.66
N ALA A 81 -7.32 5.43 1.05
CA ALA A 81 -7.53 4.14 1.70
C ALA A 81 -6.60 3.95 2.92
N LEU A 82 -5.31 4.32 2.80
CA LEU A 82 -4.37 4.34 3.93
C LEU A 82 -4.88 5.25 5.05
N GLY A 83 -5.36 6.44 4.72
CA GLY A 83 -5.90 7.38 5.70
C GLY A 83 -7.16 6.88 6.40
N LYS A 84 -8.08 6.22 5.68
CA LYS A 84 -9.26 5.57 6.26
C LYS A 84 -8.89 4.44 7.22
N ALA A 85 -7.78 3.74 6.96
CA ALA A 85 -7.22 2.74 7.88
C ALA A 85 -6.42 3.35 9.06
N GLY A 86 -6.37 4.69 9.19
CA GLY A 86 -5.59 5.37 10.23
C GLY A 86 -4.08 5.28 10.03
N ILE A 87 -3.61 5.00 8.81
CA ILE A 87 -2.20 4.86 8.48
C ILE A 87 -1.66 6.20 7.96
N PRO A 88 -0.65 6.81 8.64
CA PRO A 88 0.00 8.01 8.14
C PRO A 88 0.54 7.82 6.72
N ASN A 89 0.28 8.77 5.84
CA ASN A 89 0.64 8.68 4.42
C ASN A 89 0.87 10.10 3.84
N PRO A 90 1.44 10.23 2.63
CA PRO A 90 1.84 11.54 2.09
C PRO A 90 0.66 12.44 1.69
N ARG A 91 -0.58 11.93 1.63
CA ARG A 91 -1.76 12.67 1.16
C ARG A 91 -1.51 13.39 -0.16
N SER A 92 -0.98 12.66 -1.14
CA SER A 92 -0.49 13.21 -2.40
C SER A 92 -1.07 12.44 -3.59
N GLY A 93 -1.40 13.15 -4.66
CA GLY A 93 -1.71 12.55 -5.96
C GLY A 93 -0.47 12.23 -6.80
N TYR A 94 0.73 12.59 -6.33
CA TYR A 94 1.98 12.29 -7.01
C TYR A 94 2.46 10.88 -6.65
N SER A 95 2.36 9.94 -7.58
CA SER A 95 2.67 8.51 -7.34
C SER A 95 4.04 8.24 -6.70
N PRO A 96 5.14 8.93 -7.06
CA PRO A 96 6.44 8.71 -6.43
C PRO A 96 6.47 9.02 -4.93
N SER A 97 5.59 9.88 -4.41
CA SER A 97 5.51 10.19 -2.97
C SER A 97 5.15 8.97 -2.11
N LEU A 98 4.60 7.91 -2.71
CA LEU A 98 4.29 6.66 -2.02
C LEU A 98 5.51 5.74 -1.84
N PHE A 99 6.70 6.12 -2.34
CA PHE A 99 7.92 5.31 -2.27
C PHE A 99 9.12 6.06 -1.65
N PRO A 100 8.95 6.71 -0.47
CA PRO A 100 10.10 7.28 0.22
C PRO A 100 11.03 6.14 0.67
N LYS A 101 12.34 6.37 0.70
CA LYS A 101 13.35 5.34 1.07
C LYS A 101 13.03 4.64 2.39
N SER A 102 12.47 5.34 3.37
CA SER A 102 12.09 4.79 4.68
C SER A 102 10.92 3.79 4.64
N LYS A 103 10.14 3.76 3.57
CA LYS A 103 9.00 2.85 3.36
C LYS A 103 9.24 1.84 2.24
N GLN A 104 10.24 2.07 1.41
CA GLN A 104 10.58 1.22 0.28
C GLN A 104 11.14 -0.11 0.79
N ILE A 105 10.48 -1.22 0.40
CA ILE A 105 10.92 -2.57 0.74
C ILE A 105 11.55 -3.30 -0.45
N TRP A 106 11.34 -2.80 -1.65
CA TRP A 106 11.95 -3.34 -2.87
C TRP A 106 11.94 -2.32 -4.01
N ILE A 107 12.97 -2.40 -4.84
CA ILE A 107 13.07 -1.70 -6.13
C ILE A 107 13.65 -2.66 -7.17
N ARG A 108 13.23 -2.52 -8.43
CA ARG A 108 13.74 -3.31 -9.55
C ARG A 108 15.26 -3.25 -9.62
N GLY A 109 15.88 -4.40 -9.83
CA GLY A 109 17.34 -4.56 -9.81
C GLY A 109 17.89 -5.05 -8.46
N SER A 110 17.08 -5.02 -7.39
CA SER A 110 17.47 -5.64 -6.09
C SER A 110 16.84 -7.03 -5.93
N PRO A 111 17.37 -7.89 -5.02
CA PRO A 111 16.74 -9.17 -4.70
C PRO A 111 15.28 -9.01 -4.31
N PHE A 112 14.39 -9.84 -4.89
CA PHE A 112 12.96 -9.75 -4.59
C PHE A 112 12.70 -10.08 -3.11
N PRO A 113 11.79 -9.39 -2.41
CA PRO A 113 11.55 -9.62 -1.00
C PRO A 113 10.99 -11.02 -0.76
N LYS A 114 11.47 -11.69 0.30
CA LYS A 114 11.01 -13.04 0.68
C LYS A 114 9.49 -13.11 0.90
N LYS A 115 8.85 -11.99 1.28
CA LYS A 115 7.43 -11.93 1.57
C LYS A 115 6.85 -10.56 1.25
N LEU A 116 5.90 -10.52 0.34
CA LEU A 116 4.97 -9.40 0.18
C LEU A 116 3.77 -9.59 1.10
N LEU A 117 3.23 -8.49 1.58
CA LEU A 117 2.07 -8.48 2.47
C LEU A 117 0.87 -7.85 1.76
N ILE A 118 -0.32 -8.31 2.14
CA ILE A 118 -1.57 -7.65 1.75
C ILE A 118 -1.52 -6.20 2.23
N GLY A 119 -1.82 -5.26 1.33
CA GLY A 119 -1.76 -3.83 1.61
C GLY A 119 -0.39 -3.19 1.36
N ASP A 120 0.65 -3.93 0.95
CA ASP A 120 1.84 -3.31 0.37
C ASP A 120 1.42 -2.52 -0.89
N VAL A 121 2.09 -1.40 -1.14
CA VAL A 121 1.82 -0.55 -2.30
C VAL A 121 2.86 -0.81 -3.37
N PHE A 122 2.42 -1.11 -4.59
CA PHE A 122 3.32 -1.26 -5.73
C PHE A 122 3.27 -0.06 -6.66
N GLY A 123 4.35 0.17 -7.40
CA GLY A 123 4.48 1.21 -8.40
C GLY A 123 4.92 0.66 -9.76
N LEU A 124 4.32 1.20 -10.82
CA LEU A 124 4.70 0.96 -12.20
C LEU A 124 5.49 2.18 -12.72
N TYR A 125 6.66 1.92 -13.28
CA TYR A 125 7.50 2.94 -13.91
C TYR A 125 7.10 3.11 -15.37
N PHE A 126 6.97 4.34 -15.80
CA PHE A 126 6.66 4.72 -17.18
C PHE A 126 7.84 5.50 -17.76
N PRO A 127 8.59 4.93 -18.72
CA PRO A 127 9.77 5.56 -19.27
C PRO A 127 9.49 6.94 -19.87
N GLU A 128 8.37 7.10 -20.56
CA GLU A 128 7.93 8.36 -21.18
C GLU A 128 7.61 9.46 -20.14
N LYS A 129 7.40 9.08 -18.88
CA LYS A 129 7.20 9.99 -17.74
C LYS A 129 8.46 10.15 -16.89
N GLY A 130 9.49 9.31 -17.10
CA GLY A 130 10.69 9.30 -16.28
C GLY A 130 10.46 8.96 -14.80
N ARG A 131 9.31 8.36 -14.44
CA ARG A 131 8.92 8.14 -13.04
C ARG A 131 7.90 7.03 -12.86
N ILE A 132 7.65 6.64 -11.60
CA ILE A 132 6.46 5.87 -11.24
C ILE A 132 5.24 6.73 -11.53
N ALA A 133 4.36 6.26 -12.41
CA ALA A 133 3.17 7.01 -12.83
C ALA A 133 1.85 6.27 -12.59
N HIS A 134 1.90 5.05 -12.06
CA HIS A 134 0.73 4.31 -11.61
C HIS A 134 1.05 3.51 -10.35
N VAL A 135 0.04 3.34 -9.48
CA VAL A 135 0.16 2.67 -8.18
C VAL A 135 -1.12 1.93 -7.82
N GLY A 136 -0.98 0.92 -6.96
CA GLY A 136 -2.10 0.19 -6.40
C GLY A 136 -1.68 -0.64 -5.20
N PHE A 137 -2.63 -1.36 -4.59
CA PHE A 137 -2.40 -2.25 -3.47
C PHE A 137 -2.11 -3.67 -3.94
N VAL A 138 -1.17 -4.32 -3.27
CA VAL A 138 -0.99 -5.77 -3.32
C VAL A 138 -2.14 -6.42 -2.55
N ASP A 139 -2.98 -7.20 -3.21
CA ASP A 139 -4.05 -7.97 -2.56
C ASP A 139 -3.64 -9.41 -2.30
N ARG A 140 -2.87 -10.03 -3.21
CA ARG A 140 -2.22 -11.34 -3.04
C ARG A 140 -1.20 -11.60 -4.14
N ILE A 141 -0.35 -12.60 -3.94
CA ILE A 141 0.53 -13.15 -4.98
C ILE A 141 -0.01 -14.53 -5.38
N GLN A 142 -0.01 -14.80 -6.67
CA GLN A 142 -0.40 -16.08 -7.24
C GLN A 142 0.59 -16.45 -8.35
N SER A 143 1.47 -17.40 -8.07
CA SER A 143 2.58 -17.76 -8.97
C SER A 143 3.45 -16.53 -9.30
N ASN A 144 3.60 -16.18 -10.58
CA ASN A 144 4.34 -15.01 -11.06
C ASN A 144 3.46 -13.75 -11.23
N MET A 145 2.23 -13.79 -10.72
CA MET A 145 1.26 -12.71 -10.83
C MET A 145 1.02 -12.02 -9.49
N LEU A 146 0.98 -10.71 -9.51
CA LEU A 146 0.45 -9.88 -8.45
C LEU A 146 -1.02 -9.62 -8.72
N ILE A 147 -1.89 -10.03 -7.81
CA ILE A 147 -3.29 -9.63 -7.79
C ILE A 147 -3.36 -8.32 -7.02
N SER A 148 -3.87 -7.29 -7.65
CA SER A 148 -3.90 -5.93 -7.11
C SER A 148 -5.31 -5.38 -7.05
N VAL A 149 -5.47 -4.26 -6.28
CA VAL A 149 -6.61 -3.37 -6.39
C VAL A 149 -6.08 -1.98 -6.71
N GLU A 150 -6.60 -1.39 -7.77
CA GLU A 150 -6.08 -0.18 -8.39
C GLU A 150 -7.20 0.80 -8.69
N GLY A 151 -7.01 2.07 -8.38
CA GLY A 151 -7.86 3.17 -8.81
C GLY A 151 -7.33 3.86 -10.06
N ASN A 152 -8.17 4.58 -10.77
CA ASN A 152 -7.85 5.26 -12.03
C ASN A 152 -7.28 4.29 -13.08
N THR A 153 -7.93 3.14 -13.23
CA THR A 153 -7.57 2.08 -14.18
C THR A 153 -8.83 1.55 -14.87
N ASN A 154 -8.69 0.67 -15.85
CA ASN A 154 -9.79 0.01 -16.53
C ASN A 154 -9.53 -1.50 -16.67
N GLU A 155 -10.45 -2.24 -17.25
CA GLU A 155 -10.29 -3.68 -17.47
C GLU A 155 -9.06 -4.00 -18.30
N ALA A 156 -8.76 -3.24 -19.35
CA ALA A 156 -7.57 -3.39 -20.18
C ALA A 156 -6.26 -3.07 -19.47
N GLY A 157 -6.32 -2.43 -18.29
CA GLY A 157 -5.14 -2.11 -17.48
C GLY A 157 -4.41 -0.84 -17.86
N SER A 158 -5.09 0.06 -18.57
CA SER A 158 -4.55 1.38 -18.87
C SER A 158 -4.36 2.19 -17.58
N ARG A 159 -3.42 3.13 -17.63
CA ARG A 159 -3.14 4.09 -16.55
C ARG A 159 -4.24 5.16 -16.43
N GLU A 160 -4.91 5.45 -17.51
CA GLU A 160 -6.01 6.42 -17.60
C GLU A 160 -7.30 5.63 -17.78
N GLY A 161 -7.74 5.01 -16.71
CA GLY A 161 -8.97 4.26 -16.67
C GLY A 161 -10.01 4.95 -15.81
N ASP A 162 -11.21 4.41 -15.85
CA ASP A 162 -12.43 5.04 -15.36
C ASP A 162 -12.90 4.54 -13.98
N GLY A 163 -12.12 3.69 -13.29
CA GLY A 163 -12.65 3.10 -12.07
C GLY A 163 -11.63 2.44 -11.15
N VAL A 164 -12.17 1.76 -10.13
CA VAL A 164 -11.43 0.89 -9.20
C VAL A 164 -11.64 -0.55 -9.60
N PHE A 165 -10.55 -1.24 -9.91
CA PHE A 165 -10.60 -2.63 -10.39
C PHE A 165 -9.62 -3.54 -9.66
N ARG A 166 -9.98 -4.83 -9.58
CA ARG A 166 -9.04 -5.91 -9.28
C ARG A 166 -8.29 -6.28 -10.55
N LYS A 167 -6.96 -6.26 -10.50
CA LYS A 167 -6.10 -6.51 -11.67
C LYS A 167 -5.17 -7.70 -11.43
N ARG A 168 -4.65 -8.24 -12.54
CA ARG A 168 -3.54 -9.20 -12.56
C ARG A 168 -2.36 -8.56 -13.26
N ARG A 169 -1.23 -8.45 -12.55
CA ARG A 169 0.00 -7.86 -13.05
C ARG A 169 1.12 -8.89 -13.00
N LEU A 170 1.93 -8.99 -14.05
CA LEU A 170 3.17 -9.75 -13.98
C LEU A 170 4.09 -9.13 -12.92
N LEU A 171 4.71 -9.94 -12.08
CA LEU A 171 5.69 -9.44 -11.10
C LEU A 171 6.85 -8.69 -11.79
N SER A 172 7.22 -9.12 -13.00
CA SER A 172 8.23 -8.44 -13.83
C SER A 172 7.84 -7.02 -14.27
N SER A 173 6.55 -6.66 -14.24
CA SER A 173 6.10 -5.30 -14.56
C SER A 173 6.24 -4.33 -13.38
N ILE A 174 6.39 -4.84 -12.17
CA ILE A 174 6.50 -4.01 -10.97
C ILE A 174 7.88 -3.34 -10.93
N TYR A 175 7.91 -2.07 -10.55
CA TYR A 175 9.16 -1.31 -10.45
C TYR A 175 9.62 -1.11 -9.01
N CYS A 176 8.69 -0.83 -8.10
CA CYS A 176 8.98 -0.54 -6.70
C CYS A 176 7.85 -1.03 -5.81
N ILE A 177 8.16 -1.38 -4.56
CA ILE A 177 7.17 -1.75 -3.54
C ILE A 177 7.51 -1.02 -2.25
N SER A 178 6.48 -0.45 -1.61
CA SER A 178 6.57 0.19 -0.30
C SER A 178 5.60 -0.43 0.70
N ARG A 179 5.95 -0.34 1.99
CA ARG A 179 5.15 -0.83 3.12
C ARG A 179 4.85 0.30 4.08
N TRP A 180 3.56 0.54 4.33
CA TRP A 180 3.06 1.66 5.13
C TRP A 180 2.58 1.25 6.53
N GLN A 181 2.45 -0.06 6.78
CA GLN A 181 2.00 -0.64 8.05
C GLN A 181 3.15 -1.17 8.89
#